data_c40036f9bf47a6609ae27624fbe03a29
#
_entry.id   c40036f9bf47a6609ae27624fbe03a29
#
_cell.length_a   1.000
_cell.length_b   1.000
_cell.length_c   1.000
_cell.angle_alpha   90.00
_cell.angle_beta   90.00
_cell.angle_gamma   90.00
#
_symmetry.space_group_name_H-M   'P 1'
#
loop_
_entity.id
_entity.type
_entity.pdbx_description
1 polymer ?
#
loop_
_entity_poly.entity_id
_entity_poly.type
_entity_poly.pdbx_seq_one_letter_code
_entity_poly.pdbx_strand_id
1 'polypeptide(L)'
;MENHLISQNNKNYIFETKLFHNFKKLKREGGLRTKRIFKKSSSSKPLITIITVVKNNSKTIKNCIKSVINQNYSNIEHVIIDGGSSDNTVSILKKYSNHIDYWISEKDNGLYDAMNKGLKLSQGEYIGILNSDDTYKKNSLNIILKYFKKFKNIDFVFGTVFKGRILSGFWPKKILWKLNIYSAHSVGFFIKKNSQKKIGFYDTKFKYCADRDLFYRMIVKAKMKGKATNKKELIGYFTEGGFSESLNFIGRLLEETRIRLKNKQNIILVIILFFVHLIYQLRKFFIK
;
A
#
# COMPACT_ATOMS: atom_id res chain seq x y z
N MET A 1 -4.79 4.12 31.53
CA MET A 1 -5.70 3.11 30.94
C MET A 1 -5.72 3.04 29.41
N GLU A 2 -5.03 3.94 28.70
CA GLU A 2 -5.02 3.95 27.21
C GLU A 2 -4.02 3.00 26.52
N ASN A 3 -3.03 2.50 27.25
CA ASN A 3 -2.02 1.59 26.68
C ASN A 3 -2.49 0.13 26.54
N HIS A 4 -3.61 -0.25 27.15
CA HIS A 4 -4.11 -1.64 27.12
C HIS A 4 -4.89 -1.99 25.85
N LEU A 5 -5.48 -1.02 25.14
CA LEU A 5 -6.31 -1.30 23.95
C LEU A 5 -5.49 -1.54 22.66
N ILE A 6 -4.24 -1.08 22.63
CA ILE A 6 -3.32 -1.34 21.50
C ILE A 6 -2.67 -2.72 21.66
N SER A 7 -2.50 -3.22 22.90
CA SER A 7 -1.79 -4.48 23.18
C SER A 7 -2.61 -5.75 22.93
N GLN A 8 -3.93 -5.70 23.04
CA GLN A 8 -4.77 -6.90 22.89
C GLN A 8 -4.99 -7.37 21.46
N ASN A 9 -4.81 -6.49 20.44
CA ASN A 9 -4.90 -6.89 19.02
C ASN A 9 -3.56 -7.35 18.40
N ASN A 10 -2.45 -7.29 19.12
CA ASN A 10 -1.11 -7.57 18.57
C ASN A 10 -0.68 -9.05 18.63
N LYS A 11 -1.50 -9.95 19.23
CA LYS A 11 -1.05 -11.33 19.49
C LYS A 11 -1.00 -12.26 18.26
N ASN A 12 -1.52 -11.87 17.09
CA ASN A 12 -1.62 -12.77 15.94
C ASN A 12 -1.00 -12.25 14.62
N TYR A 13 -0.17 -11.21 14.64
CA TYR A 13 0.46 -10.72 13.42
C TYR A 13 1.84 -11.34 13.23
N ILE A 14 1.90 -12.45 12.49
CA ILE A 14 3.17 -13.04 12.07
C ILE A 14 3.67 -12.26 10.86
N PHE A 15 4.66 -11.39 11.08
CA PHE A 15 5.51 -10.84 10.01
C PHE A 15 6.72 -11.77 9.83
N GLU A 16 7.33 -11.73 8.64
CA GLU A 16 8.58 -12.45 8.34
C GLU A 16 8.42 -13.92 7.94
N THR A 17 7.25 -14.28 7.42
CA THR A 17 7.11 -15.56 6.73
C THR A 17 7.98 -15.55 5.46
N LYS A 18 8.96 -16.43 5.36
CA LYS A 18 9.87 -16.49 4.20
C LYS A 18 9.18 -17.03 2.96
N LEU A 19 8.31 -18.02 3.14
CA LEU A 19 7.53 -18.68 2.11
C LEU A 19 6.10 -18.89 2.64
N PHE A 20 5.12 -18.86 1.77
CA PHE A 20 3.74 -19.10 2.14
C PHE A 20 3.46 -20.60 2.06
N HIS A 21 3.86 -21.39 3.06
CA HIS A 21 3.54 -22.81 3.12
C HIS A 21 2.14 -23.04 3.67
N ASN A 22 1.25 -23.50 2.80
CA ASN A 22 0.00 -24.15 3.21
C ASN A 22 -0.12 -25.47 2.45
N PHE A 23 0.06 -26.59 3.14
CA PHE A 23 0.35 -27.92 2.61
C PHE A 23 -0.77 -28.61 1.80
N LYS A 24 -1.90 -27.96 1.47
CA LYS A 24 -3.07 -28.66 0.94
C LYS A 24 -3.62 -28.21 -0.41
N LYS A 25 -3.03 -27.25 -1.15
CA LYS A 25 -3.50 -26.92 -2.52
C LYS A 25 -2.32 -26.60 -3.44
N LEU A 26 -2.40 -27.04 -4.69
CA LEU A 26 -1.50 -26.72 -5.78
C LEU A 26 -1.27 -25.19 -5.86
N LYS A 27 -0.19 -24.75 -5.29
CA LYS A 27 0.24 -23.36 -5.32
C LYS A 27 1.16 -23.14 -6.51
N ARG A 28 0.93 -22.05 -7.21
CA ARG A 28 1.87 -21.56 -8.20
C ARG A 28 2.71 -20.51 -7.51
N GLU A 29 3.99 -20.73 -7.32
CA GLU A 29 4.95 -19.82 -6.72
C GLU A 29 6.27 -19.85 -7.46
N GLY A 30 7.12 -18.84 -7.22
CA GLY A 30 8.44 -18.76 -7.80
C GLY A 30 9.22 -17.55 -7.30
N GLY A 31 10.33 -17.29 -7.95
CA GLY A 31 11.24 -16.21 -7.59
C GLY A 31 12.51 -16.71 -6.89
N LEU A 32 13.40 -15.78 -6.54
CA LEU A 32 14.72 -16.10 -5.95
C LEU A 32 14.61 -16.87 -4.63
N ARG A 33 13.60 -16.55 -3.81
CA ARG A 33 13.40 -17.20 -2.50
C ARG A 33 13.11 -18.70 -2.61
N THR A 34 12.43 -19.16 -3.68
CA THR A 34 12.21 -20.60 -3.91
C THR A 34 13.50 -21.34 -4.20
N LYS A 35 14.56 -20.60 -4.61
CA LYS A 35 15.93 -21.07 -4.79
C LYS A 35 16.81 -20.82 -3.54
N ARG A 36 16.22 -20.47 -2.39
CA ARG A 36 16.89 -20.13 -1.12
C ARG A 36 17.80 -18.88 -1.21
N ILE A 37 17.58 -17.99 -2.18
CA ILE A 37 18.30 -16.72 -2.32
C ILE A 37 17.51 -15.65 -1.60
N PHE A 38 18.08 -15.06 -0.54
CA PHE A 38 17.46 -14.05 0.30
C PHE A 38 18.35 -12.80 0.37
N LYS A 39 17.75 -11.64 0.14
CA LYS A 39 18.41 -10.35 0.32
C LYS A 39 18.41 -9.94 1.79
N LYS A 40 19.41 -9.18 2.21
CA LYS A 40 19.56 -8.70 3.59
C LYS A 40 19.69 -7.19 3.63
N SER A 41 19.15 -6.57 4.67
CA SER A 41 19.36 -5.15 4.97
C SER A 41 20.70 -4.94 5.63
N SER A 42 21.35 -3.82 5.34
CA SER A 42 22.52 -3.31 6.07
C SER A 42 22.36 -1.82 6.34
N SER A 43 23.10 -1.28 7.29
CA SER A 43 23.06 0.15 7.64
C SER A 43 23.43 1.06 6.46
N SER A 44 24.38 0.64 5.62
CA SER A 44 24.81 1.36 4.41
C SER A 44 23.84 1.18 3.25
N LYS A 45 23.16 0.02 3.17
CA LYS A 45 22.30 -0.36 2.05
C LYS A 45 21.02 -1.05 2.56
N PRO A 46 20.06 -0.29 3.13
CA PRO A 46 18.84 -0.85 3.69
C PRO A 46 18.00 -1.58 2.63
N LEU A 47 17.39 -2.69 2.98
CA LEU A 47 16.52 -3.43 2.08
C LEU A 47 15.15 -2.75 2.00
N ILE A 48 14.67 -2.53 0.77
CA ILE A 48 13.33 -2.03 0.50
C ILE A 48 12.49 -3.15 -0.07
N THR A 49 11.39 -3.51 0.58
CA THR A 49 10.38 -4.41 0.00
C THR A 49 9.38 -3.60 -0.82
N ILE A 50 9.20 -3.97 -2.09
CA ILE A 50 8.09 -3.49 -2.91
C ILE A 50 7.07 -4.62 -3.00
N ILE A 51 5.84 -4.35 -2.54
CA ILE A 51 4.72 -5.27 -2.64
C ILE A 51 3.90 -4.89 -3.86
N THR A 52 3.76 -5.83 -4.79
CA THR A 52 2.85 -5.70 -5.93
C THR A 52 1.72 -6.70 -5.79
N VAL A 53 0.49 -6.22 -5.93
CA VAL A 53 -0.71 -7.07 -5.99
C VAL A 53 -1.28 -7.05 -7.39
N VAL A 54 -1.70 -8.22 -7.88
CA VAL A 54 -2.19 -8.38 -9.26
C VAL A 54 -3.31 -9.40 -9.33
N LYS A 55 -4.28 -9.14 -10.20
CA LYS A 55 -5.29 -10.11 -10.61
C LYS A 55 -5.77 -9.79 -12.01
N ASN A 56 -5.61 -10.75 -12.95
CA ASN A 56 -6.01 -10.62 -14.35
C ASN A 56 -5.51 -9.31 -15.00
N ASN A 57 -4.21 -9.06 -14.92
CA ASN A 57 -3.62 -7.82 -15.43
C ASN A 57 -2.33 -8.10 -16.24
N SER A 58 -2.40 -9.01 -17.19
CA SER A 58 -1.29 -9.37 -18.09
C SER A 58 -0.83 -8.20 -18.96
N LYS A 59 -1.69 -7.20 -19.19
CA LYS A 59 -1.37 -6.03 -20.05
C LYS A 59 -0.32 -5.13 -19.43
N THR A 60 -0.34 -4.88 -18.11
CA THR A 60 0.48 -3.86 -17.46
C THR A 60 1.54 -4.44 -16.51
N ILE A 61 1.34 -5.62 -15.91
CA ILE A 61 2.25 -6.22 -14.92
C ILE A 61 3.70 -6.28 -15.38
N LYS A 62 3.96 -6.50 -16.68
CA LYS A 62 5.30 -6.50 -17.25
C LYS A 62 6.01 -5.14 -17.04
N ASN A 63 5.30 -4.03 -17.27
CA ASN A 63 5.85 -2.69 -17.11
C ASN A 63 6.07 -2.35 -15.64
N CYS A 64 5.16 -2.75 -14.76
CA CYS A 64 5.31 -2.66 -13.31
C CYS A 64 6.60 -3.36 -12.85
N ILE A 65 6.79 -4.64 -13.19
CA ILE A 65 7.99 -5.43 -12.85
C ILE A 65 9.26 -4.74 -13.37
N LYS A 66 9.28 -4.33 -14.64
CA LYS A 66 10.43 -3.64 -15.23
C LYS A 66 10.75 -2.33 -14.51
N SER A 67 9.74 -1.59 -14.04
CA SER A 67 9.96 -0.34 -13.32
C SER A 67 10.66 -0.52 -11.97
N VAL A 68 10.48 -1.69 -11.33
CA VAL A 68 11.18 -2.09 -10.10
C VAL A 68 12.60 -2.57 -10.41
N ILE A 69 12.77 -3.41 -11.44
CA ILE A 69 14.07 -3.94 -11.86
C ILE A 69 15.02 -2.80 -12.27
N ASN A 70 14.49 -1.79 -12.95
CA ASN A 70 15.27 -0.67 -13.53
C ASN A 70 15.53 0.47 -12.54
N GLN A 71 15.32 0.27 -11.25
CA GLN A 71 15.66 1.27 -10.23
C GLN A 71 17.18 1.45 -10.13
N ASN A 72 17.64 2.68 -9.90
CA ASN A 72 19.05 2.97 -9.61
C ASN A 72 19.50 2.47 -8.22
N TYR A 73 18.59 1.99 -7.41
CA TYR A 73 18.84 1.36 -6.13
C TYR A 73 18.76 -0.15 -6.27
N SER A 74 19.78 -0.89 -5.81
CA SER A 74 19.88 -2.33 -6.12
C SER A 74 19.45 -3.27 -4.97
N ASN A 75 19.30 -2.79 -3.72
CA ASN A 75 18.86 -3.63 -2.60
C ASN A 75 17.34 -3.58 -2.44
N ILE A 76 16.65 -4.13 -3.43
CA ILE A 76 15.19 -4.18 -3.52
C ILE A 76 14.73 -5.62 -3.41
N GLU A 77 13.75 -5.85 -2.61
CA GLU A 77 13.00 -7.09 -2.54
C GLU A 77 11.63 -6.87 -3.22
N HIS A 78 11.39 -7.56 -4.31
CA HIS A 78 10.11 -7.49 -5.01
C HIS A 78 9.25 -8.71 -4.66
N VAL A 79 8.15 -8.47 -3.96
CA VAL A 79 7.16 -9.49 -3.57
C VAL A 79 5.88 -9.28 -4.36
N ILE A 80 5.44 -10.27 -5.13
CA ILE A 80 4.23 -10.18 -5.96
C ILE A 80 3.20 -11.19 -5.48
N ILE A 81 1.99 -10.70 -5.20
CA ILE A 81 0.84 -11.51 -4.80
C ILE A 81 -0.17 -11.48 -5.93
N ASP A 82 -0.36 -12.62 -6.57
CA ASP A 82 -1.37 -12.82 -7.61
C ASP A 82 -2.62 -13.47 -7.01
N GLY A 83 -3.77 -12.82 -7.19
CA GLY A 83 -5.08 -13.25 -6.67
C GLY A 83 -5.72 -14.40 -7.44
N GLY A 84 -4.91 -15.31 -8.01
CA GLY A 84 -5.38 -16.45 -8.78
C GLY A 84 -5.83 -16.05 -10.18
N SER A 85 -4.98 -15.35 -10.92
CA SER A 85 -5.25 -14.93 -12.31
C SER A 85 -5.49 -16.11 -13.25
N SER A 86 -6.44 -15.92 -14.16
CA SER A 86 -6.81 -16.85 -15.24
C SER A 86 -6.26 -16.44 -16.61
N ASP A 87 -5.77 -15.20 -16.74
CA ASP A 87 -5.12 -14.68 -17.94
C ASP A 87 -3.61 -15.01 -17.97
N ASN A 88 -2.87 -14.38 -18.88
CA ASN A 88 -1.44 -14.60 -19.04
C ASN A 88 -0.57 -14.00 -17.90
N THR A 89 -1.14 -13.43 -16.83
CA THR A 89 -0.40 -12.83 -15.73
C THR A 89 0.62 -13.79 -15.14
N VAL A 90 0.22 -15.00 -14.76
CA VAL A 90 1.12 -16.01 -14.15
C VAL A 90 2.26 -16.40 -15.08
N SER A 91 2.01 -16.50 -16.38
CA SER A 91 3.05 -16.79 -17.39
C SER A 91 4.10 -15.69 -17.43
N ILE A 92 3.69 -14.42 -17.29
CA ILE A 92 4.61 -13.30 -17.19
C ILE A 92 5.42 -13.36 -15.88
N LEU A 93 4.80 -13.67 -14.74
CA LEU A 93 5.51 -13.83 -13.45
C LEU A 93 6.58 -14.91 -13.53
N LYS A 94 6.26 -16.07 -14.15
CA LYS A 94 7.23 -17.15 -14.40
C LYS A 94 8.42 -16.68 -15.23
N LYS A 95 8.17 -15.94 -16.32
CA LYS A 95 9.22 -15.40 -17.19
C LYS A 95 10.19 -14.46 -16.46
N TYR A 96 9.69 -13.68 -15.46
CA TYR A 96 10.49 -12.74 -14.66
C TYR A 96 10.97 -13.32 -13.32
N SER A 97 10.78 -14.62 -13.04
CA SER A 97 11.09 -15.24 -11.74
C SER A 97 12.54 -15.06 -11.27
N ASN A 98 13.50 -14.92 -12.19
CA ASN A 98 14.90 -14.67 -11.84
C ASN A 98 15.19 -13.23 -11.41
N HIS A 99 14.23 -12.32 -11.56
CA HIS A 99 14.32 -10.91 -11.18
C HIS A 99 13.34 -10.53 -10.08
N ILE A 100 12.46 -11.43 -9.68
CA ILE A 100 11.49 -11.25 -8.60
C ILE A 100 11.96 -12.04 -7.39
N ASP A 101 11.93 -11.46 -6.20
CA ASP A 101 12.37 -12.16 -5.00
C ASP A 101 11.39 -13.27 -4.60
N TYR A 102 10.08 -12.97 -4.65
CA TYR A 102 9.06 -13.98 -4.43
C TYR A 102 7.74 -13.59 -5.10
N TRP A 103 7.11 -14.53 -5.76
CA TRP A 103 5.74 -14.39 -6.20
C TRP A 103 4.92 -15.64 -5.88
N ILE A 104 3.64 -15.46 -5.58
CA ILE A 104 2.68 -16.53 -5.34
C ILE A 104 1.37 -16.20 -6.05
N SER A 105 0.77 -17.24 -6.65
CA SER A 105 -0.55 -17.16 -7.28
C SER A 105 -1.52 -18.08 -6.55
N GLU A 106 -2.45 -17.49 -5.83
CA GLU A 106 -3.53 -18.18 -5.13
C GLU A 106 -4.75 -17.26 -5.01
N LYS A 107 -5.93 -17.85 -4.90
CA LYS A 107 -7.16 -17.09 -4.69
C LYS A 107 -7.05 -16.24 -3.41
N ASP A 108 -7.39 -14.98 -3.51
CA ASP A 108 -7.48 -14.03 -2.41
C ASP A 108 -8.92 -13.59 -2.13
N ASN A 109 -9.13 -12.93 -0.98
CA ASN A 109 -10.37 -12.31 -0.58
C ASN A 109 -10.42 -10.81 -0.90
N GLY A 110 -9.71 -10.38 -1.95
CA GLY A 110 -9.66 -9.01 -2.44
C GLY A 110 -8.31 -8.32 -2.25
N LEU A 111 -8.22 -7.11 -2.78
CA LEU A 111 -7.00 -6.30 -2.87
C LEU A 111 -6.21 -6.21 -1.56
N TYR A 112 -6.88 -5.93 -0.46
CA TYR A 112 -6.21 -5.72 0.83
C TYR A 112 -5.81 -7.04 1.51
N ASP A 113 -6.47 -8.16 1.19
CA ASP A 113 -6.00 -9.49 1.60
C ASP A 113 -4.68 -9.83 0.90
N ALA A 114 -4.59 -9.57 -0.40
CA ALA A 114 -3.34 -9.71 -1.14
C ALA A 114 -2.23 -8.80 -0.59
N MET A 115 -2.52 -7.52 -0.29
CA MET A 115 -1.56 -6.62 0.35
C MET A 115 -1.10 -7.14 1.71
N ASN A 116 -2.00 -7.67 2.54
CA ASN A 116 -1.67 -8.25 3.84
C ASN A 116 -0.76 -9.50 3.70
N LYS A 117 -0.98 -10.34 2.68
CA LYS A 117 -0.07 -11.44 2.35
C LYS A 117 1.32 -10.90 2.01
N GLY A 118 1.40 -9.86 1.19
CA GLY A 118 2.66 -9.19 0.86
C GLY A 118 3.36 -8.61 2.10
N LEU A 119 2.63 -7.97 3.01
CA LEU A 119 3.17 -7.47 4.28
C LEU A 119 3.76 -8.58 5.14
N LYS A 120 3.10 -9.74 5.25
CA LYS A 120 3.62 -10.92 5.99
C LYS A 120 4.93 -11.43 5.42
N LEU A 121 5.11 -11.34 4.11
CA LEU A 121 6.29 -11.81 3.38
C LEU A 121 7.44 -10.79 3.33
N SER A 122 7.18 -9.52 3.71
CA SER A 122 8.15 -8.43 3.61
C SER A 122 9.31 -8.59 4.58
N GLN A 123 10.56 -8.54 4.09
CA GLN A 123 11.76 -8.60 4.91
C GLN A 123 12.51 -7.27 4.97
N GLY A 124 12.20 -6.33 4.07
CA GLY A 124 12.84 -5.02 3.97
C GLY A 124 12.62 -4.13 5.20
N GLU A 125 13.56 -3.26 5.45
CA GLU A 125 13.48 -2.21 6.48
C GLU A 125 12.40 -1.17 6.15
N TYR A 126 12.22 -0.93 4.85
CA TYR A 126 11.18 -0.07 4.31
C TYR A 126 10.26 -0.88 3.40
N ILE A 127 8.98 -0.56 3.41
CA ILE A 127 7.95 -1.24 2.62
C ILE A 127 7.25 -0.19 1.74
N GLY A 128 7.15 -0.46 0.45
CA GLY A 128 6.38 0.31 -0.52
C GLY A 128 5.30 -0.54 -1.17
N ILE A 129 4.21 0.11 -1.58
CA ILE A 129 3.10 -0.53 -2.31
C ILE A 129 3.14 -0.03 -3.76
N LEU A 130 3.08 -0.96 -4.71
CA LEU A 130 3.02 -0.68 -6.14
C LEU A 130 2.01 -1.63 -6.79
N ASN A 131 0.85 -1.14 -7.20
CA ASN A 131 -0.14 -1.97 -7.91
C ASN A 131 0.38 -2.36 -9.30
N SER A 132 -0.19 -3.41 -9.86
CA SER A 132 0.28 -4.02 -11.12
C SER A 132 0.11 -3.16 -12.38
N ASP A 133 -0.69 -2.11 -12.29
CA ASP A 133 -0.93 -1.11 -13.36
C ASP A 133 -0.08 0.16 -13.22
N ASP A 134 0.63 0.30 -12.11
CA ASP A 134 1.46 1.46 -11.77
C ASP A 134 2.95 1.24 -12.08
N THR A 135 3.71 2.34 -12.15
CA THR A 135 5.17 2.26 -12.42
C THR A 135 5.97 3.31 -11.64
N TYR A 136 7.16 2.92 -11.21
CA TYR A 136 8.15 3.86 -10.65
C TYR A 136 8.99 4.55 -11.73
N LYS A 137 9.45 5.77 -11.44
CA LYS A 137 10.57 6.40 -12.16
C LYS A 137 11.89 5.79 -11.70
N LYS A 138 12.91 5.85 -12.57
CA LYS A 138 14.21 5.19 -12.39
C LYS A 138 14.93 5.49 -11.06
N ASN A 139 14.73 6.69 -10.47
CA ASN A 139 15.43 7.10 -9.24
C ASN A 139 14.52 7.18 -7.99
N SER A 140 13.35 6.61 -8.04
CA SER A 140 12.30 6.78 -7.01
C SER A 140 12.73 6.32 -5.63
N LEU A 141 13.35 5.15 -5.55
CA LEU A 141 13.73 4.57 -4.27
C LEU A 141 14.88 5.34 -3.59
N ASN A 142 15.81 5.90 -4.35
CA ASN A 142 16.83 6.80 -3.80
C ASN A 142 16.22 8.09 -3.23
N ILE A 143 15.20 8.65 -3.89
CA ILE A 143 14.48 9.82 -3.38
C ILE A 143 13.82 9.47 -2.04
N ILE A 144 13.11 8.35 -1.95
CA ILE A 144 12.45 7.91 -0.71
C ILE A 144 13.46 7.68 0.42
N LEU A 145 14.56 6.98 0.15
CA LEU A 145 15.63 6.77 1.14
C LEU A 145 16.26 8.06 1.64
N LYS A 146 16.46 9.05 0.75
CA LYS A 146 16.95 10.38 1.11
C LYS A 146 16.05 11.02 2.19
N TYR A 147 14.73 10.87 2.07
CA TYR A 147 13.79 11.40 3.06
C TYR A 147 13.88 10.67 4.40
N PHE A 148 13.92 9.33 4.41
CA PHE A 148 14.11 8.58 5.64
C PHE A 148 15.46 8.88 6.31
N LYS A 149 16.52 9.08 5.54
CA LYS A 149 17.85 9.45 6.04
C LYS A 149 17.86 10.88 6.62
N LYS A 150 17.23 11.83 5.91
CA LYS A 150 17.17 13.24 6.31
C LYS A 150 16.30 13.44 7.56
N PHE A 151 15.17 12.75 7.65
CA PHE A 151 14.20 12.90 8.73
C PHE A 151 14.15 11.61 9.58
N LYS A 152 15.10 11.46 10.50
CA LYS A 152 15.26 10.22 11.31
C LYS A 152 14.00 9.83 12.10
N ASN A 153 13.19 10.81 12.52
CA ASN A 153 12.02 10.63 13.40
C ASN A 153 10.69 10.50 12.63
N ILE A 154 10.71 10.08 11.37
CA ILE A 154 9.50 9.80 10.62
C ILE A 154 9.26 8.30 10.50
N ASP A 155 8.00 7.92 10.43
CA ASP A 155 7.53 6.55 10.29
C ASP A 155 7.28 6.18 8.82
N PHE A 156 6.85 7.16 8.00
CA PHE A 156 6.47 6.95 6.60
C PHE A 156 6.73 8.18 5.73
N VAL A 157 6.74 7.95 4.41
CA VAL A 157 6.89 8.98 3.37
C VAL A 157 5.78 8.82 2.33
N PHE A 158 5.20 9.95 1.90
CA PHE A 158 4.39 10.03 0.70
C PHE A 158 5.17 10.68 -0.43
N GLY A 159 5.42 9.95 -1.50
CA GLY A 159 6.06 10.45 -2.71
C GLY A 159 5.09 11.24 -3.60
N THR A 160 5.62 12.16 -4.37
CA THR A 160 4.86 12.85 -5.42
C THR A 160 4.64 11.91 -6.60
N VAL A 161 3.40 11.79 -7.08
CA VAL A 161 3.02 10.90 -8.18
C VAL A 161 2.30 11.67 -9.29
N PHE A 162 2.31 11.12 -10.49
CA PHE A 162 1.51 11.61 -11.61
C PHE A 162 0.28 10.70 -11.82
N LYS A 163 -0.90 11.31 -11.83
CA LYS A 163 -2.19 10.69 -12.16
C LYS A 163 -3.02 11.68 -12.97
N GLY A 164 -2.84 11.71 -14.29
CA GLY A 164 -3.39 12.78 -15.14
C GLY A 164 -2.86 14.17 -14.78
N ARG A 165 -2.50 14.38 -13.53
CA ARG A 165 -1.87 15.59 -12.96
C ARG A 165 -0.89 15.22 -11.85
N ILE A 166 -0.06 16.19 -11.45
CA ILE A 166 0.84 16.00 -10.29
C ILE A 166 0.03 15.99 -8.99
N LEU A 167 0.12 14.88 -8.27
CA LEU A 167 -0.38 14.73 -6.91
C LEU A 167 0.80 14.74 -5.94
N SER A 168 0.81 15.67 -5.01
CA SER A 168 1.87 15.81 -4.02
C SER A 168 1.30 16.30 -2.70
N GLY A 169 2.05 16.07 -1.62
CA GLY A 169 1.71 16.59 -0.30
C GLY A 169 1.08 15.57 0.64
N PHE A 170 1.07 15.96 1.91
CA PHE A 170 0.51 15.22 3.01
C PHE A 170 -0.05 16.21 4.04
N TRP A 171 -1.32 16.09 4.37
CA TRP A 171 -2.07 17.04 5.20
C TRP A 171 -2.70 16.36 6.43
N PRO A 172 -1.90 15.91 7.42
CA PRO A 172 -2.39 15.12 8.55
C PRO A 172 -3.43 15.86 9.41
N LYS A 173 -3.33 17.19 9.53
CA LYS A 173 -4.30 17.99 10.29
C LYS A 173 -5.73 17.92 9.73
N LYS A 174 -5.88 17.56 8.46
CA LYS A 174 -7.18 17.45 7.80
C LYS A 174 -7.86 16.08 7.99
N ILE A 175 -7.21 15.12 8.62
CA ILE A 175 -7.71 13.73 8.68
C ILE A 175 -9.08 13.60 9.37
N LEU A 176 -9.36 14.46 10.34
CA LEU A 176 -10.64 14.46 11.03
C LEU A 176 -11.82 14.87 10.13
N TRP A 177 -11.54 15.65 9.06
CA TRP A 177 -12.53 16.16 8.13
C TRP A 177 -12.53 15.39 6.81
N LYS A 178 -11.36 15.00 6.35
CA LYS A 178 -11.14 14.38 5.04
C LYS A 178 -10.17 13.22 5.16
N LEU A 179 -10.57 12.02 4.76
CA LEU A 179 -9.71 10.85 4.85
C LEU A 179 -8.63 10.80 3.76
N ASN A 180 -8.87 11.43 2.61
CA ASN A 180 -7.89 11.52 1.53
C ASN A 180 -6.95 12.73 1.76
N ILE A 181 -5.87 12.52 2.50
CA ILE A 181 -4.93 13.55 2.97
C ILE A 181 -3.50 13.37 2.41
N TYR A 182 -3.32 12.50 1.45
CA TYR A 182 -2.03 12.08 0.88
C TYR A 182 -2.08 12.09 -0.66
N SER A 183 -0.92 11.99 -1.30
CA SER A 183 -0.78 11.97 -2.75
C SER A 183 -1.39 10.72 -3.37
N ALA A 184 -0.90 9.54 -2.98
CA ALA A 184 -1.40 8.24 -3.43
C ALA A 184 -0.95 7.14 -2.47
N HIS A 185 -1.76 6.08 -2.36
CA HIS A 185 -1.40 4.87 -1.62
C HIS A 185 -0.45 4.01 -2.45
N SER A 186 -0.88 3.54 -3.62
CA SER A 186 0.04 2.89 -4.55
C SER A 186 1.04 3.90 -5.12
N VAL A 187 2.23 3.46 -5.46
CA VAL A 187 3.37 4.29 -5.92
C VAL A 187 3.90 5.21 -4.81
N GLY A 188 3.02 5.98 -4.15
CA GLY A 188 3.39 7.07 -3.27
C GLY A 188 3.78 6.65 -1.85
N PHE A 189 3.22 5.58 -1.31
CA PHE A 189 3.34 5.26 0.10
C PHE A 189 4.52 4.34 0.41
N PHE A 190 5.38 4.79 1.36
CA PHE A 190 6.48 4.01 1.94
C PHE A 190 6.48 4.14 3.44
N ILE A 191 6.66 3.02 4.16
CA ILE A 191 6.63 2.95 5.61
C ILE A 191 7.82 2.16 6.17
N LYS A 192 8.32 2.52 7.34
CA LYS A 192 9.26 1.69 8.09
C LYS A 192 8.58 0.39 8.52
N LYS A 193 9.26 -0.75 8.38
CA LYS A 193 8.74 -2.06 8.76
C LYS A 193 8.27 -2.10 10.22
N ASN A 194 9.04 -1.52 11.15
CA ASN A 194 8.67 -1.48 12.55
C ASN A 194 7.39 -0.65 12.80
N SER A 195 7.20 0.45 12.06
CA SER A 195 5.98 1.23 12.11
C SER A 195 4.78 0.46 11.54
N GLN A 196 4.99 -0.31 10.44
CA GLN A 196 3.98 -1.20 9.89
C GLN A 196 3.60 -2.31 10.88
N LYS A 197 4.58 -2.93 11.55
CA LYS A 197 4.34 -3.93 12.61
C LYS A 197 3.49 -3.34 13.75
N LYS A 198 3.79 -2.12 14.18
CA LYS A 198 3.07 -1.42 15.25
C LYS A 198 1.60 -1.16 14.88
N ILE A 199 1.31 -0.77 13.64
CA ILE A 199 -0.06 -0.46 13.20
C ILE A 199 -0.84 -1.69 12.75
N GLY A 200 -0.16 -2.79 12.40
CA GLY A 200 -0.77 -4.04 11.93
C GLY A 200 -1.15 -3.99 10.44
N PHE A 201 -2.16 -4.77 10.09
CA PHE A 201 -2.60 -5.01 8.72
C PHE A 201 -3.73 -4.08 8.28
N TYR A 202 -4.03 -4.09 6.96
CA TYR A 202 -5.26 -3.52 6.42
C TYR A 202 -6.45 -4.32 6.95
N ASP A 203 -7.54 -3.63 7.31
CA ASP A 203 -8.79 -4.27 7.69
C ASP A 203 -9.57 -4.67 6.42
N THR A 204 -9.60 -5.97 6.14
CA THR A 204 -10.24 -6.53 4.95
C THR A 204 -11.77 -6.43 4.95
N LYS A 205 -12.39 -5.98 6.04
CA LYS A 205 -13.81 -5.63 6.09
C LYS A 205 -14.13 -4.40 5.23
N PHE A 206 -13.14 -3.56 4.95
CA PHE A 206 -13.25 -2.44 4.03
C PHE A 206 -12.73 -2.86 2.66
N LYS A 207 -13.64 -3.01 1.71
CA LYS A 207 -13.32 -3.52 0.39
C LYS A 207 -12.53 -2.51 -0.47
N TYR A 208 -12.81 -1.20 -0.31
CA TYR A 208 -12.29 -0.15 -1.17
C TYR A 208 -11.44 0.90 -0.46
N CYS A 209 -11.62 1.10 0.84
CA CYS A 209 -11.03 2.18 1.61
C CYS A 209 -10.22 1.71 2.83
N ALA A 210 -9.72 0.46 2.86
CA ALA A 210 -8.92 -0.03 3.98
C ALA A 210 -7.59 0.74 4.17
N ASP A 211 -7.05 1.34 3.10
CA ASP A 211 -5.93 2.27 3.18
C ASP A 211 -6.27 3.50 4.03
N ARG A 212 -7.49 4.05 3.90
CA ARG A 212 -7.95 5.19 4.70
C ARG A 212 -8.10 4.84 6.18
N ASP A 213 -8.58 3.62 6.49
CA ASP A 213 -8.60 3.10 7.86
C ASP A 213 -7.18 2.98 8.41
N LEU A 214 -6.24 2.40 7.64
CA LEU A 214 -4.84 2.28 8.03
C LEU A 214 -4.25 3.65 8.34
N PHE A 215 -4.40 4.63 7.46
CA PHE A 215 -3.86 5.98 7.67
C PHE A 215 -4.53 6.70 8.84
N TYR A 216 -5.84 6.50 9.07
CA TYR A 216 -6.51 7.04 10.25
C TYR A 216 -5.89 6.46 11.53
N ARG A 217 -5.69 5.15 11.60
CA ARG A 217 -5.03 4.49 12.74
C ARG A 217 -3.60 4.98 12.94
N MET A 218 -2.82 5.11 11.86
CA MET A 218 -1.44 5.61 11.90
C MET A 218 -1.35 7.02 12.49
N ILE A 219 -2.18 7.94 11.98
CA ILE A 219 -2.06 9.36 12.28
C ILE A 219 -2.76 9.71 13.59
N VAL A 220 -4.01 9.25 13.77
CA VAL A 220 -4.85 9.64 14.91
C VAL A 220 -4.55 8.78 16.14
N LYS A 221 -4.50 7.45 15.96
CA LYS A 221 -4.34 6.53 17.10
C LYS A 221 -2.87 6.36 17.50
N ALA A 222 -2.01 6.06 16.53
CA ALA A 222 -0.60 5.80 16.80
C ALA A 222 0.29 7.05 16.77
N LYS A 223 -0.25 8.22 16.40
CA LYS A 223 0.45 9.52 16.32
C LYS A 223 1.76 9.45 15.52
N MET A 224 1.77 8.59 14.50
CA MET A 224 2.92 8.40 13.61
C MET A 224 3.21 9.66 12.81
N LYS A 225 4.49 9.91 12.56
CA LYS A 225 4.98 11.10 11.84
C LYS A 225 5.34 10.74 10.41
N GLY A 226 4.87 11.52 9.44
CA GLY A 226 5.18 11.35 8.02
C GLY A 226 5.66 12.63 7.37
N LYS A 227 6.26 12.46 6.20
CA LYS A 227 6.67 13.57 5.29
C LYS A 227 6.20 13.27 3.89
N ALA A 228 5.93 14.33 3.11
CA ALA A 228 5.80 14.22 1.66
C ALA A 228 7.09 14.64 0.98
N THR A 229 7.37 14.04 -0.19
CA THR A 229 8.47 14.51 -1.05
C THR A 229 8.12 15.86 -1.67
N ASN A 230 9.14 16.56 -2.18
CA ASN A 230 8.94 17.82 -2.88
C ASN A 230 8.09 17.59 -4.15
N LYS A 231 7.26 18.58 -4.53
CA LYS A 231 6.40 18.52 -5.71
C LYS A 231 7.20 18.25 -7.02
N LYS A 232 8.46 18.66 -7.08
CA LYS A 232 9.35 18.41 -8.22
C LYS A 232 9.98 17.00 -8.23
N GLU A 233 9.91 16.27 -7.12
CA GLU A 233 10.48 14.91 -6.96
C GLU A 233 9.43 13.85 -7.29
N LEU A 234 9.06 13.75 -8.57
CA LEU A 234 8.13 12.75 -9.07
C LEU A 234 8.74 11.35 -8.97
N ILE A 235 8.09 10.45 -8.22
CA ILE A 235 8.57 9.08 -8.00
C ILE A 235 7.89 8.03 -8.89
N GLY A 236 6.76 8.34 -9.53
CA GLY A 236 6.12 7.36 -10.41
C GLY A 236 4.80 7.81 -10.98
N TYR A 237 4.20 6.89 -11.71
CA TYR A 237 2.95 7.08 -12.44
C TYR A 237 1.88 6.16 -11.87
N PHE A 238 0.77 6.76 -11.47
CA PHE A 238 -0.42 6.09 -10.99
C PHE A 238 -1.44 6.03 -12.13
N THR A 239 -1.86 4.84 -12.52
CA THR A 239 -2.81 4.63 -13.62
C THR A 239 -4.24 4.97 -13.19
N GLU A 240 -4.98 5.66 -14.05
CA GLU A 240 -6.40 5.96 -13.85
C GLU A 240 -7.26 4.73 -14.16
N GLY A 241 -8.50 4.70 -13.63
CA GLY A 241 -9.44 3.60 -13.86
C GLY A 241 -9.20 2.36 -13.00
N GLY A 242 -8.35 2.44 -11.96
CA GLY A 242 -8.07 1.32 -11.06
C GLY A 242 -9.25 0.92 -10.17
N PHE A 243 -9.08 -0.18 -9.44
CA PHE A 243 -10.10 -0.84 -8.60
C PHE A 243 -10.88 0.12 -7.68
N SER A 244 -10.21 1.09 -7.07
CA SER A 244 -10.86 2.05 -6.16
C SER A 244 -11.77 3.06 -6.86
N GLU A 245 -11.67 3.22 -8.18
CA GLU A 245 -12.52 4.12 -8.96
C GLU A 245 -13.83 3.46 -9.40
N SER A 246 -13.91 2.13 -9.37
CA SER A 246 -15.15 1.40 -9.65
C SER A 246 -16.24 1.57 -8.59
N LEU A 247 -15.89 2.08 -7.39
CA LEU A 247 -16.84 2.33 -6.32
C LEU A 247 -17.63 3.61 -6.59
N ASN A 248 -18.95 3.49 -6.59
CA ASN A 248 -19.82 4.66 -6.65
C ASN A 248 -19.66 5.55 -5.41
N PHE A 249 -20.12 6.79 -5.52
CA PHE A 249 -19.99 7.77 -4.45
C PHE A 249 -20.61 7.32 -3.13
N ILE A 250 -21.83 6.75 -3.16
CA ILE A 250 -22.57 6.34 -1.96
C ILE A 250 -21.82 5.22 -1.23
N GLY A 251 -21.36 4.21 -1.95
CA GLY A 251 -20.55 3.13 -1.37
C GLY A 251 -19.29 3.65 -0.68
N ARG A 252 -18.62 4.64 -1.30
CA ARG A 252 -17.44 5.30 -0.70
C ARG A 252 -17.80 6.07 0.56
N LEU A 253 -18.86 6.85 0.53
CA LEU A 253 -19.34 7.62 1.68
C LEU A 253 -19.69 6.70 2.86
N LEU A 254 -20.36 5.57 2.58
CA LEU A 254 -20.69 4.58 3.60
C LEU A 254 -19.44 3.90 4.20
N GLU A 255 -18.46 3.50 3.37
CA GLU A 255 -17.20 2.93 3.89
C GLU A 255 -16.43 3.96 4.73
N GLU A 256 -16.32 5.22 4.30
CA GLU A 256 -15.66 6.27 5.06
C GLU A 256 -16.36 6.54 6.41
N THR A 257 -17.69 6.52 6.42
CA THR A 257 -18.49 6.67 7.65
C THR A 257 -18.22 5.50 8.60
N ARG A 258 -18.23 4.26 8.11
CA ARG A 258 -17.89 3.06 8.90
C ARG A 258 -16.47 3.13 9.48
N ILE A 259 -15.49 3.62 8.69
CA ILE A 259 -14.11 3.82 9.17
C ILE A 259 -14.07 4.79 10.35
N ARG A 260 -14.79 5.91 10.27
CA ARG A 260 -14.86 6.91 11.35
C ARG A 260 -15.50 6.35 12.61
N LEU A 261 -16.63 5.64 12.47
CA LEU A 261 -17.33 5.00 13.59
C LEU A 261 -16.49 3.90 14.24
N LYS A 262 -15.89 3.01 13.45
CA LYS A 262 -14.96 1.97 13.94
C LYS A 262 -13.83 2.57 14.76
N ASN A 263 -13.29 3.69 14.30
CA ASN A 263 -12.18 4.38 14.95
C ASN A 263 -12.63 5.32 16.09
N LYS A 264 -13.90 5.26 16.51
CA LYS A 264 -14.46 6.02 17.63
C LYS A 264 -14.28 7.54 17.46
N GLN A 265 -14.41 8.06 16.24
CA GLN A 265 -14.49 9.50 16.01
C GLN A 265 -15.80 10.02 16.61
N ASN A 266 -15.82 11.28 17.08
CA ASN A 266 -17.02 11.89 17.65
C ASN A 266 -18.22 11.71 16.73
N ILE A 267 -19.32 11.13 17.24
CA ILE A 267 -20.50 10.75 16.45
C ILE A 267 -21.18 11.95 15.80
N ILE A 268 -21.26 13.08 16.49
CA ILE A 268 -21.88 14.30 15.97
C ILE A 268 -21.09 14.79 14.75
N LEU A 269 -19.76 14.81 14.85
CA LEU A 269 -18.90 15.17 13.73
C LEU A 269 -19.05 14.18 12.56
N VAL A 270 -19.18 12.88 12.81
CA VAL A 270 -19.39 11.89 11.75
C VAL A 270 -20.71 12.13 11.01
N ILE A 271 -21.78 12.43 11.73
CA ILE A 271 -23.10 12.76 11.14
C ILE A 271 -22.98 14.02 10.30
N ILE A 272 -22.41 15.10 10.82
CA ILE A 272 -22.21 16.35 10.09
C ILE A 272 -21.42 16.09 8.79
N LEU A 273 -20.29 15.37 8.86
CA LEU A 273 -19.46 15.06 7.71
C LEU A 273 -20.19 14.20 6.65
N PHE A 274 -21.02 13.26 7.10
CA PHE A 274 -21.84 12.45 6.19
C PHE A 274 -22.75 13.35 5.34
N PHE A 275 -23.52 14.24 5.96
CA PHE A 275 -24.42 15.12 5.25
C PHE A 275 -23.69 16.18 4.41
N VAL A 276 -22.60 16.76 4.90
CA VAL A 276 -21.78 17.71 4.14
C VAL A 276 -21.25 17.07 2.86
N HIS A 277 -20.72 15.84 2.93
CA HIS A 277 -20.20 15.14 1.76
C HIS A 277 -21.34 14.73 0.81
N LEU A 278 -22.49 14.31 1.34
CA LEU A 278 -23.67 13.97 0.54
C LEU A 278 -24.18 15.18 -0.24
N ILE A 279 -24.40 16.31 0.44
CA ILE A 279 -24.87 17.56 -0.18
C ILE A 279 -23.87 18.07 -1.23
N TYR A 280 -22.57 18.05 -0.92
CA TYR A 280 -21.54 18.47 -1.86
C TYR A 280 -21.58 17.65 -3.17
N GLN A 281 -21.86 16.36 -3.07
CA GLN A 281 -21.93 15.52 -4.26
C GLN A 281 -23.24 15.67 -5.03
N LEU A 282 -24.37 15.83 -4.32
CA LEU A 282 -25.66 16.12 -4.97
C LEU A 282 -25.57 17.43 -5.77
N ARG A 283 -24.98 18.49 -5.20
CA ARG A 283 -24.74 19.73 -5.93
C ARG A 283 -23.95 19.53 -7.22
N LYS A 284 -22.91 18.68 -7.21
CA LYS A 284 -22.15 18.36 -8.43
C LYS A 284 -22.97 17.63 -9.49
N PHE A 285 -23.98 16.88 -9.07
CA PHE A 285 -24.85 16.16 -9.99
C PHE A 285 -25.87 17.11 -10.67
N PHE A 286 -26.35 18.11 -9.94
CA PHE A 286 -27.33 19.09 -10.47
C PHE A 286 -26.71 20.27 -11.24
N ILE A 287 -25.39 20.50 -11.12
CA ILE A 287 -24.68 21.61 -11.82
C ILE A 287 -24.02 21.12 -13.12
N LYS A 288 -24.04 19.81 -13.42
CA LYS A 288 -23.68 19.25 -14.70
C LYS A 288 -24.89 19.18 -15.62
#